data_8c72aa9cec98182292590d0ea30fda75
#
_entry.id   8c72aa9cec98182292590d0ea30fda75
#
_cell.length_a   1.000
_cell.length_b   1.000
_cell.length_c   1.000
_cell.angle_alpha   90.00
_cell.angle_beta   90.00
_cell.angle_gamma   90.00
#
_symmetry.space_group_name_H-M   'P 1'
#
loop_
_entity.id
_entity.type
_entity.pdbx_description
1 polymer ?
#
loop_
_entity_poly.entity_id
_entity_poly.type
_entity_poly.pdbx_seq_one_letter_code
_entity_poly.pdbx_strand_id
1 'polypeptide(L)'
;LSFPTMELYAMPAATAALLDDAAVDIDRWIGEEVEQAFATQEGAAFVNGDGVAKPKGFMTYPKVDESAFAWGSVGTVASGADGGFVDGEAADALIDLVYALKAGYRQNASFVMNRRTQAAVRKLKDEDGNYLWLPPASAGARATLMGFPLVEAEEMPDIAAASCAIAFGDFQRFYLVVDRQGVRVLRDPYTAKPYVLFYTTKRVGGGIQDFDAAKLLEFSA
;
A
#
# COMPACT_ATOMS: atom_id res chain seq x y z
N LEU A 1 9.97 -7.44 18.74
CA LEU A 1 9.69 -7.47 17.30
C LEU A 1 11.00 -7.65 16.55
N SER A 2 11.01 -8.47 15.50
CA SER A 2 12.17 -8.69 14.61
C SER A 2 11.71 -8.44 13.18
N PHE A 3 12.46 -7.61 12.46
CA PHE A 3 12.18 -7.26 11.06
C PHE A 3 13.34 -7.72 10.18
N PRO A 4 13.30 -8.96 9.64
CA PRO A 4 14.35 -9.45 8.76
C PRO A 4 14.37 -8.62 7.46
N THR A 5 15.58 -8.33 6.98
CA THR A 5 15.76 -7.63 5.70
C THR A 5 16.13 -8.64 4.62
N MET A 6 15.40 -8.56 3.50
CA MET A 6 15.57 -9.44 2.35
C MET A 6 16.21 -8.68 1.19
N GLU A 7 16.83 -9.41 0.27
CA GLU A 7 17.44 -8.84 -0.92
C GLU A 7 16.45 -8.86 -2.08
N LEU A 8 16.31 -7.70 -2.72
CA LEU A 8 15.59 -7.52 -3.98
C LEU A 8 16.64 -7.25 -5.05
N TYR A 9 16.55 -7.92 -6.19
CA TYR A 9 17.48 -7.72 -7.28
C TYR A 9 16.80 -7.65 -8.65
N ALA A 10 17.43 -6.95 -9.58
CA ALA A 10 17.09 -6.92 -10.99
C ALA A 10 18.38 -7.00 -11.81
N MET A 11 18.31 -7.60 -12.99
CA MET A 11 19.47 -7.73 -13.88
C MET A 11 19.07 -7.44 -15.34
N PRO A 12 18.67 -6.19 -15.67
CA PRO A 12 18.44 -5.80 -17.04
C PRO A 12 19.74 -5.86 -17.85
N ALA A 13 19.60 -6.08 -19.17
CA ALA A 13 20.71 -6.19 -20.10
C ALA A 13 20.50 -5.28 -21.31
N ALA A 14 21.55 -4.60 -21.76
CA ALA A 14 21.56 -3.82 -22.98
C ALA A 14 22.78 -4.22 -23.84
N THR A 15 22.69 -4.12 -25.16
CA THR A 15 23.86 -4.36 -26.02
C THR A 15 24.82 -3.18 -25.93
N ALA A 16 26.13 -3.43 -26.05
CA ALA A 16 27.13 -2.37 -26.06
C ALA A 16 26.88 -1.34 -27.18
N ALA A 17 26.48 -1.81 -28.37
CA ALA A 17 26.12 -0.93 -29.48
C ALA A 17 24.95 0.00 -29.14
N LEU A 18 23.90 -0.50 -28.45
CA LEU A 18 22.80 0.36 -28.03
C LEU A 18 23.24 1.44 -27.04
N LEU A 19 24.13 1.09 -26.12
CA LEU A 19 24.65 2.05 -25.13
C LEU A 19 25.51 3.14 -25.77
N ASP A 20 26.25 2.80 -26.86
CA ASP A 20 27.16 3.73 -27.55
C ASP A 20 26.42 4.61 -28.59
N ASP A 21 25.40 4.06 -29.26
CA ASP A 21 24.72 4.70 -30.39
C ASP A 21 23.43 5.44 -30.03
N ALA A 22 22.89 5.22 -28.82
CA ALA A 22 21.61 5.80 -28.41
C ALA A 22 21.68 7.32 -28.22
N ALA A 23 20.69 8.05 -28.76
CA ALA A 23 20.54 9.48 -28.56
C ALA A 23 20.10 9.87 -27.12
N VAL A 24 19.70 8.91 -26.32
CA VAL A 24 19.30 9.04 -24.92
C VAL A 24 20.26 8.26 -24.02
N ASP A 25 20.41 8.71 -22.79
CA ASP A 25 21.20 8.01 -21.76
C ASP A 25 20.47 6.74 -21.31
N ILE A 26 20.84 5.61 -21.93
CA ILE A 26 20.24 4.30 -21.65
C ILE A 26 20.57 3.82 -20.23
N ASP A 27 21.76 4.13 -19.71
CA ASP A 27 22.18 3.77 -18.36
C ASP A 27 21.24 4.40 -17.33
N ARG A 28 20.95 5.68 -17.51
CA ARG A 28 20.00 6.41 -16.66
C ARG A 28 18.58 5.88 -16.80
N TRP A 29 18.10 5.66 -18.02
CA TRP A 29 16.77 5.13 -18.28
C TRP A 29 16.57 3.75 -17.64
N ILE A 30 17.54 2.84 -17.78
CA ILE A 30 17.50 1.53 -17.10
C ILE A 30 17.42 1.71 -15.58
N GLY A 31 18.19 2.65 -15.01
CA GLY A 31 18.14 2.95 -13.59
C GLY A 31 16.74 3.37 -13.10
N GLU A 32 16.11 4.30 -13.82
CA GLU A 32 14.77 4.79 -13.53
C GLU A 32 13.70 3.67 -13.62
N GLU A 33 13.77 2.81 -14.64
CA GLU A 33 12.87 1.66 -14.81
C GLU A 33 13.02 0.61 -13.67
N VAL A 34 14.26 0.35 -13.27
CA VAL A 34 14.52 -0.58 -12.16
C VAL A 34 14.02 0.00 -10.82
N GLU A 35 14.21 1.29 -10.57
CA GLU A 35 13.69 1.95 -9.38
C GLU A 35 12.16 1.88 -9.33
N GLN A 36 11.47 2.10 -10.44
CA GLN A 36 10.02 1.97 -10.54
C GLN A 36 9.55 0.52 -10.31
N ALA A 37 10.25 -0.44 -10.91
CA ALA A 37 9.96 -1.86 -10.70
C ALA A 37 10.15 -2.28 -9.23
N PHE A 38 11.21 -1.80 -8.59
CA PHE A 38 11.46 -2.04 -7.16
C PHE A 38 10.37 -1.41 -6.29
N ALA A 39 9.98 -0.16 -6.55
CA ALA A 39 8.92 0.52 -5.81
C ALA A 39 7.59 -0.25 -5.89
N THR A 40 7.24 -0.76 -7.07
CA THR A 40 6.03 -1.58 -7.25
C THR A 40 6.10 -2.90 -6.47
N GLN A 41 7.24 -3.61 -6.53
CA GLN A 41 7.43 -4.86 -5.80
C GLN A 41 7.48 -4.65 -4.28
N GLU A 42 8.09 -3.58 -3.81
CA GLU A 42 8.10 -3.21 -2.39
C GLU A 42 6.69 -2.87 -1.90
N GLY A 43 5.93 -2.07 -2.66
CA GLY A 43 4.53 -1.75 -2.34
C GLY A 43 3.69 -3.02 -2.20
N ALA A 44 3.78 -3.92 -3.17
CA ALA A 44 3.09 -5.21 -3.12
C ALA A 44 3.51 -6.06 -1.91
N ALA A 45 4.81 -6.06 -1.56
CA ALA A 45 5.31 -6.80 -0.42
C ALA A 45 4.89 -6.18 0.92
N PHE A 46 4.83 -4.85 1.05
CA PHE A 46 4.39 -4.19 2.28
C PHE A 46 2.89 -4.38 2.56
N VAL A 47 2.08 -4.56 1.53
CA VAL A 47 0.65 -4.86 1.68
C VAL A 47 0.42 -6.36 1.84
N ASN A 48 0.90 -7.20 0.91
CA ASN A 48 0.50 -8.60 0.78
C ASN A 48 1.65 -9.61 0.97
N GLY A 49 2.85 -9.18 1.36
CA GLY A 49 4.00 -10.07 1.52
C GLY A 49 3.80 -11.12 2.61
N ASP A 50 4.28 -12.33 2.36
CA ASP A 50 4.15 -13.48 3.29
C ASP A 50 5.22 -13.52 4.39
N GLY A 51 6.25 -12.66 4.30
CA GLY A 51 7.39 -12.65 5.24
C GLY A 51 8.44 -13.72 4.96
N VAL A 52 8.31 -14.48 3.85
CA VAL A 52 9.30 -15.47 3.40
C VAL A 52 10.01 -14.92 2.16
N ALA A 53 11.28 -14.61 2.29
CA ALA A 53 12.10 -13.95 1.25
C ALA A 53 11.58 -12.57 0.77
N LYS A 54 10.61 -11.98 1.47
CA LYS A 54 10.09 -10.62 1.26
C LYS A 54 9.51 -10.07 2.56
N PRO A 55 9.35 -8.74 2.72
CA PRO A 55 8.73 -8.15 3.91
C PRO A 55 7.37 -8.76 4.22
N LYS A 56 7.01 -8.83 5.49
CA LYS A 56 5.68 -9.30 5.90
C LYS A 56 4.67 -8.17 5.77
N GLY A 57 3.76 -8.28 4.81
CA GLY A 57 2.73 -7.30 4.53
C GLY A 57 1.67 -7.22 5.63
N PHE A 58 1.12 -6.03 5.85
CA PHE A 58 0.16 -5.84 6.94
C PHE A 58 -1.16 -6.61 6.73
N MET A 59 -1.51 -6.95 5.50
CA MET A 59 -2.70 -7.74 5.19
C MET A 59 -2.55 -9.23 5.52
N THR A 60 -1.33 -9.72 5.76
CA THR A 60 -1.06 -11.13 6.07
C THR A 60 -1.01 -11.45 7.57
N TYR A 61 -1.12 -10.43 8.40
CA TYR A 61 -1.24 -10.63 9.85
C TYR A 61 -2.64 -11.15 10.22
N PRO A 62 -2.79 -11.83 11.37
CA PRO A 62 -4.09 -12.21 11.88
C PRO A 62 -5.00 -11.00 12.01
N LYS A 63 -6.25 -11.15 11.61
CA LYS A 63 -7.31 -10.15 11.70
C LYS A 63 -8.32 -10.60 12.71
N VAL A 64 -8.81 -9.69 13.52
CA VAL A 64 -9.83 -9.95 14.54
C VAL A 64 -10.77 -8.76 14.62
N ASP A 65 -12.01 -9.03 14.96
CA ASP A 65 -12.96 -7.96 15.25
C ASP A 65 -12.43 -7.04 16.35
N GLU A 66 -12.69 -5.73 16.22
CA GLU A 66 -12.18 -4.72 17.15
C GLU A 66 -12.59 -5.01 18.60
N SER A 67 -13.76 -5.60 18.84
CA SER A 67 -14.23 -5.96 20.17
C SER A 67 -13.39 -7.07 20.82
N ALA A 68 -12.73 -7.90 20.02
CA ALA A 68 -11.84 -8.99 20.45
C ALA A 68 -10.35 -8.68 20.20
N PHE A 69 -10.01 -7.41 19.98
CA PHE A 69 -8.66 -7.01 19.66
C PHE A 69 -7.61 -7.50 20.67
N ALA A 70 -6.54 -8.09 20.17
CA ALA A 70 -5.39 -8.50 20.95
C ALA A 70 -4.10 -8.12 20.22
N TRP A 71 -3.06 -7.76 20.97
CA TRP A 71 -1.75 -7.42 20.40
C TRP A 71 -1.19 -8.57 19.57
N GLY A 72 -0.76 -8.27 18.35
CA GLY A 72 -0.30 -9.25 17.36
C GLY A 72 -1.31 -9.53 16.24
N SER A 73 -2.51 -8.97 16.34
CA SER A 73 -3.56 -8.99 15.32
C SER A 73 -3.95 -7.57 14.91
N VAL A 74 -4.50 -7.40 13.71
CA VAL A 74 -5.03 -6.13 13.22
C VAL A 74 -6.53 -6.12 13.47
N GLY A 75 -7.04 -5.07 14.13
CA GLY A 75 -8.46 -4.91 14.38
C GLY A 75 -9.24 -4.65 13.10
N THR A 76 -10.38 -5.33 12.93
CA THR A 76 -11.32 -5.12 11.84
C THR A 76 -12.64 -4.53 12.34
N VAL A 77 -13.28 -3.74 11.48
CA VAL A 77 -14.63 -3.23 11.65
C VAL A 77 -15.46 -3.79 10.50
N ALA A 78 -16.61 -4.38 10.78
CA ALA A 78 -17.49 -4.91 9.75
C ALA A 78 -18.20 -3.78 8.99
N SER A 79 -18.43 -3.96 7.69
CA SER A 79 -19.21 -3.02 6.87
C SER A 79 -20.72 -3.22 7.03
N GLY A 80 -21.13 -4.31 7.67
CA GLY A 80 -22.53 -4.69 7.84
C GLY A 80 -23.15 -5.41 6.64
N ALA A 81 -22.40 -5.59 5.55
CA ALA A 81 -22.88 -6.32 4.38
C ALA A 81 -21.77 -7.07 3.69
N ASP A 82 -22.03 -8.30 3.26
CA ASP A 82 -21.10 -9.11 2.51
C ASP A 82 -20.81 -8.51 1.12
N GLY A 83 -19.54 -8.18 0.87
CA GLY A 83 -19.09 -7.72 -0.44
C GLY A 83 -19.55 -6.31 -0.83
N GLY A 84 -20.01 -5.50 0.11
CA GLY A 84 -20.46 -4.15 -0.17
C GLY A 84 -20.69 -3.31 1.09
N PHE A 85 -21.31 -2.18 0.91
CA PHE A 85 -21.87 -1.35 1.97
C PHE A 85 -23.36 -1.62 2.11
N VAL A 86 -23.88 -1.46 3.33
CA VAL A 86 -25.35 -1.44 3.54
C VAL A 86 -25.95 -0.25 2.84
N ASP A 87 -27.03 -0.47 2.10
CA ASP A 87 -27.75 0.61 1.43
C ASP A 87 -28.26 1.66 2.44
N GLY A 88 -27.88 2.92 2.24
CA GLY A 88 -28.23 4.01 3.13
C GLY A 88 -27.32 4.21 4.34
N GLU A 89 -26.54 3.21 4.74
CA GLU A 89 -25.67 3.23 5.95
C GLU A 89 -24.17 3.17 5.63
N ALA A 90 -23.79 3.32 4.37
CA ALA A 90 -22.41 3.24 3.93
C ALA A 90 -21.48 4.25 4.63
N ALA A 91 -21.98 5.42 4.98
CA ALA A 91 -21.24 6.43 5.71
C ALA A 91 -20.94 6.00 7.16
N ASP A 92 -21.86 5.27 7.78
CA ASP A 92 -21.76 4.86 9.19
C ASP A 92 -20.60 3.87 9.36
N ALA A 93 -20.45 2.90 8.44
CA ALA A 93 -19.30 1.98 8.46
C ALA A 93 -17.94 2.71 8.37
N LEU A 94 -17.85 3.79 7.59
CA LEU A 94 -16.65 4.62 7.52
C LEU A 94 -16.44 5.45 8.78
N ILE A 95 -17.51 5.94 9.39
CA ILE A 95 -17.49 6.66 10.68
C ILE A 95 -17.01 5.70 11.77
N ASP A 96 -17.57 4.52 11.84
CA ASP A 96 -17.20 3.50 12.83
C ASP A 96 -15.72 3.12 12.70
N LEU A 97 -15.22 2.96 11.48
CA LEU A 97 -13.79 2.73 11.24
C LEU A 97 -12.92 3.87 11.80
N VAL A 98 -13.32 5.13 11.58
CA VAL A 98 -12.58 6.29 12.09
C VAL A 98 -12.59 6.32 13.62
N TYR A 99 -13.73 6.01 14.25
CA TYR A 99 -13.85 6.08 15.70
C TYR A 99 -13.35 4.81 16.41
N ALA A 100 -13.19 3.68 15.74
CA ALA A 100 -12.46 2.53 16.25
C ALA A 100 -10.97 2.84 16.51
N LEU A 101 -10.41 3.85 15.83
CA LEU A 101 -9.04 4.28 16.04
C LEU A 101 -8.94 5.25 17.24
N LYS A 102 -7.99 5.00 18.16
CA LYS A 102 -7.74 5.88 19.31
C LYS A 102 -7.34 7.30 18.89
N ALA A 103 -7.78 8.30 19.64
CA ALA A 103 -7.60 9.72 19.30
C ALA A 103 -6.14 10.13 19.03
N GLY A 104 -5.17 9.52 19.73
CA GLY A 104 -3.75 9.80 19.56
C GLY A 104 -3.20 9.44 18.18
N TYR A 105 -3.78 8.45 17.48
CA TYR A 105 -3.39 8.06 16.14
C TYR A 105 -4.18 8.82 15.06
N ARG A 106 -5.41 9.26 15.36
CA ARG A 106 -6.27 9.95 14.38
C ARG A 106 -5.68 11.26 13.83
N GLN A 107 -4.81 11.92 14.58
CA GLN A 107 -4.22 13.20 14.13
C GLN A 107 -3.37 13.07 12.86
N ASN A 108 -2.70 11.92 12.67
CA ASN A 108 -1.87 11.65 11.51
C ASN A 108 -2.43 10.51 10.65
N ALA A 109 -3.70 10.13 10.89
CA ALA A 109 -4.31 9.02 10.19
C ALA A 109 -4.62 9.38 8.74
N SER A 110 -4.58 8.36 7.89
CA SER A 110 -4.96 8.43 6.48
C SER A 110 -5.76 7.19 6.09
N PHE A 111 -6.62 7.35 5.09
CA PHE A 111 -7.27 6.22 4.43
C PHE A 111 -6.34 5.66 3.37
N VAL A 112 -6.27 4.33 3.28
CA VAL A 112 -5.53 3.60 2.23
C VAL A 112 -6.47 2.62 1.58
N MET A 113 -6.61 2.70 0.28
CA MET A 113 -7.45 1.84 -0.55
C MET A 113 -7.01 1.89 -2.00
N ASN A 114 -7.45 0.91 -2.81
CA ASN A 114 -7.19 0.95 -4.24
C ASN A 114 -8.15 1.91 -4.98
N ARG A 115 -7.84 2.23 -6.25
CA ARG A 115 -8.65 3.14 -7.09
C ARG A 115 -10.10 2.69 -7.29
N ARG A 116 -10.35 1.36 -7.35
CA ARG A 116 -11.70 0.81 -7.55
C ARG A 116 -12.56 1.00 -6.32
N THR A 117 -12.01 0.72 -5.15
CA THR A 117 -12.64 0.98 -3.85
C THR A 117 -12.88 2.47 -3.67
N GLN A 118 -11.89 3.31 -4.00
CA GLN A 118 -12.05 4.76 -3.99
C GLN A 118 -13.20 5.22 -4.90
N ALA A 119 -13.30 4.68 -6.11
CA ALA A 119 -14.39 5.00 -7.02
C ALA A 119 -15.75 4.54 -6.49
N ALA A 120 -15.81 3.41 -5.78
CA ALA A 120 -17.03 2.94 -5.12
C ALA A 120 -17.45 3.88 -3.99
N VAL A 121 -16.51 4.24 -3.10
CA VAL A 121 -16.77 5.20 -2.00
C VAL A 121 -17.22 6.57 -2.55
N ARG A 122 -16.63 7.06 -3.64
CA ARG A 122 -17.05 8.31 -4.27
C ARG A 122 -18.47 8.30 -4.87
N LYS A 123 -18.99 7.13 -5.19
CA LYS A 123 -20.35 6.96 -5.73
C LYS A 123 -21.42 6.84 -4.65
N LEU A 124 -21.04 6.80 -3.37
CA LEU A 124 -21.99 6.78 -2.27
C LEU A 124 -22.85 8.04 -2.29
N LYS A 125 -24.14 7.85 -2.10
CA LYS A 125 -25.16 8.91 -2.14
C LYS A 125 -26.00 8.88 -0.88
N ASP A 126 -26.55 10.03 -0.55
CA ASP A 126 -27.60 10.16 0.46
C ASP A 126 -28.99 9.74 -0.09
N GLU A 127 -30.01 9.77 0.77
CA GLU A 127 -31.40 9.45 0.39
C GLU A 127 -31.95 10.41 -0.68
N ASP A 128 -31.41 11.63 -0.78
CA ASP A 128 -31.78 12.64 -1.77
C ASP A 128 -31.00 12.48 -3.10
N GLY A 129 -30.10 11.51 -3.19
CA GLY A 129 -29.30 11.22 -4.39
C GLY A 129 -28.06 12.09 -4.56
N ASN A 130 -27.67 12.91 -3.56
CA ASN A 130 -26.45 13.70 -3.60
C ASN A 130 -25.24 12.84 -3.22
N TYR A 131 -24.09 13.10 -3.84
CA TYR A 131 -22.86 12.42 -3.47
C TYR A 131 -22.41 12.84 -2.08
N LEU A 132 -22.15 11.86 -1.20
CA LEU A 132 -21.66 12.09 0.17
C LEU A 132 -20.25 12.65 0.20
N TRP A 133 -19.44 12.30 -0.79
CA TRP A 133 -18.06 12.74 -0.87
C TRP A 133 -17.80 13.54 -2.16
N LEU A 134 -17.53 14.81 -1.99
CA LEU A 134 -17.15 15.70 -3.08
C LEU A 134 -15.63 15.84 -3.16
N PRO A 135 -15.07 15.90 -4.38
CA PRO A 135 -13.65 16.20 -4.54
C PRO A 135 -13.35 17.60 -4.00
N PRO A 136 -12.09 17.87 -3.55
CA PRO A 136 -11.72 19.20 -3.10
C PRO A 136 -11.97 20.24 -4.21
N ALA A 137 -12.51 21.38 -3.83
CA ALA A 137 -12.89 22.45 -4.77
C ALA A 137 -11.68 23.17 -5.40
N SER A 138 -10.48 23.02 -4.83
CA SER A 138 -9.25 23.66 -5.33
C SER A 138 -8.41 22.69 -6.13
N ALA A 139 -7.96 23.14 -7.32
CA ALA A 139 -7.02 22.38 -8.13
C ALA A 139 -5.70 22.13 -7.37
N GLY A 140 -5.24 20.88 -7.33
CA GLY A 140 -4.02 20.48 -6.64
C GLY A 140 -4.17 20.10 -5.16
N ALA A 141 -5.35 20.26 -4.56
CA ALA A 141 -5.58 19.73 -3.22
C ALA A 141 -5.61 18.20 -3.23
N ARG A 142 -4.99 17.58 -2.23
CA ARG A 142 -5.03 16.11 -2.08
C ARG A 142 -6.45 15.64 -1.81
N ALA A 143 -6.79 14.47 -2.34
CA ALA A 143 -8.06 13.84 -2.03
C ALA A 143 -8.16 13.58 -0.53
N THR A 144 -9.29 13.99 0.06
CA THR A 144 -9.59 13.74 1.47
C THR A 144 -10.93 13.03 1.58
N LEU A 145 -11.03 12.13 2.53
CA LEU A 145 -12.29 11.48 2.91
C LEU A 145 -12.56 11.80 4.38
N MET A 146 -13.71 12.38 4.69
CA MET A 146 -14.08 12.78 6.06
C MET A 146 -13.03 13.69 6.75
N GLY A 147 -12.31 14.52 5.97
CA GLY A 147 -11.26 15.40 6.49
C GLY A 147 -9.88 14.76 6.64
N PHE A 148 -9.75 13.45 6.41
CA PHE A 148 -8.47 12.74 6.46
C PHE A 148 -7.87 12.56 5.07
N PRO A 149 -6.52 12.57 4.94
CA PRO A 149 -5.86 12.30 3.68
C PRO A 149 -6.22 10.91 3.13
N LEU A 150 -6.32 10.79 1.82
CA LEU A 150 -6.52 9.53 1.13
C LEU A 150 -5.27 9.19 0.32
N VAL A 151 -4.77 7.98 0.52
CA VAL A 151 -3.61 7.41 -0.19
C VAL A 151 -4.11 6.25 -1.04
N GLU A 152 -3.82 6.31 -2.32
CA GLU A 152 -4.14 5.25 -3.27
C GLU A 152 -3.02 4.20 -3.26
N ALA A 153 -3.39 2.95 -3.00
CA ALA A 153 -2.52 1.78 -3.04
C ALA A 153 -3.19 0.69 -3.86
N GLU A 154 -2.68 0.47 -5.06
CA GLU A 154 -3.25 -0.50 -6.02
C GLU A 154 -3.17 -1.95 -5.50
N GLU A 155 -2.26 -2.23 -4.59
CA GLU A 155 -2.03 -3.53 -3.97
C GLU A 155 -3.08 -3.92 -2.94
N MET A 156 -3.93 -2.97 -2.53
CA MET A 156 -5.07 -3.25 -1.66
C MET A 156 -6.13 -4.05 -2.41
N PRO A 157 -6.81 -5.00 -1.74
CA PRO A 157 -7.84 -5.79 -2.39
C PRO A 157 -9.04 -4.96 -2.84
N ASP A 158 -9.75 -5.46 -3.85
CA ASP A 158 -11.05 -4.93 -4.25
C ASP A 158 -12.11 -5.23 -3.17
N ILE A 159 -13.22 -4.50 -3.20
CA ILE A 159 -14.40 -4.80 -2.40
C ILE A 159 -14.95 -6.16 -2.83
N ALA A 160 -14.97 -7.10 -1.91
CA ALA A 160 -15.52 -8.45 -2.08
C ALA A 160 -15.92 -9.00 -0.70
N ALA A 161 -16.70 -10.08 -0.65
CA ALA A 161 -17.07 -10.72 0.62
C ALA A 161 -15.83 -11.12 1.43
N ALA A 162 -15.85 -10.81 2.72
CA ALA A 162 -14.75 -11.02 3.67
C ALA A 162 -13.42 -10.35 3.28
N SER A 163 -13.42 -9.34 2.38
CA SER A 163 -12.22 -8.59 2.02
C SER A 163 -12.04 -7.36 2.92
N CYS A 164 -10.78 -7.03 3.23
CA CYS A 164 -10.43 -5.81 3.93
C CYS A 164 -9.92 -4.77 2.90
N ALA A 165 -10.84 -4.12 2.17
CA ALA A 165 -10.49 -3.25 1.06
C ALA A 165 -10.12 -1.81 1.47
N ILE A 166 -10.38 -1.42 2.70
CA ILE A 166 -10.07 -0.09 3.24
C ILE A 166 -9.27 -0.24 4.52
N ALA A 167 -8.16 0.48 4.62
CA ALA A 167 -7.38 0.62 5.85
C ALA A 167 -7.42 2.08 6.29
N PHE A 168 -7.51 2.31 7.61
CA PHE A 168 -7.45 3.64 8.22
C PHE A 168 -6.54 3.63 9.43
N GLY A 169 -5.58 4.55 9.48
CA GLY A 169 -4.66 4.65 10.60
C GLY A 169 -3.48 5.55 10.39
N ASP A 170 -2.64 5.66 11.41
CA ASP A 170 -1.34 6.31 11.38
C ASP A 170 -0.29 5.31 10.87
N PHE A 171 -0.10 5.27 9.56
CA PHE A 171 0.83 4.33 8.92
C PHE A 171 2.29 4.55 9.29
N GLN A 172 2.66 5.74 9.73
CA GLN A 172 4.00 6.02 10.22
C GLN A 172 4.31 5.24 11.52
N ARG A 173 3.31 5.08 12.38
CA ARG A 173 3.43 4.28 13.60
C ARG A 173 3.06 2.82 13.40
N PHE A 174 2.15 2.54 12.47
CA PHE A 174 1.64 1.21 12.22
C PHE A 174 2.70 0.28 11.61
N TYR A 175 3.34 0.70 10.51
CA TYR A 175 4.21 -0.16 9.73
C TYR A 175 5.62 0.41 9.63
N LEU A 176 6.62 -0.39 10.04
CA LEU A 176 8.02 -0.03 9.93
C LEU A 176 8.60 -0.57 8.62
N VAL A 177 9.12 0.32 7.79
CA VAL A 177 9.96 -0.01 6.64
C VAL A 177 11.43 0.10 7.05
N VAL A 178 12.18 -0.97 6.85
CA VAL A 178 13.62 -1.02 7.14
C VAL A 178 14.38 -1.05 5.82
N ASP A 179 14.90 0.08 5.40
CA ASP A 179 15.85 0.16 4.27
C ASP A 179 17.27 0.03 4.82
N ARG A 180 17.84 -1.17 4.73
CA ARG A 180 19.18 -1.42 5.25
C ARG A 180 20.28 -1.03 4.28
N GLN A 181 20.00 -1.13 2.98
CA GLN A 181 20.94 -0.84 1.92
C GLN A 181 20.16 -0.32 0.71
N GLY A 182 20.40 0.93 0.35
CA GLY A 182 19.83 1.54 -0.83
C GLY A 182 20.22 0.83 -2.13
N VAL A 183 19.70 1.32 -3.24
CA VAL A 183 19.95 0.76 -4.57
C VAL A 183 21.45 0.79 -4.87
N ARG A 184 22.01 -0.36 -5.26
CA ARG A 184 23.39 -0.52 -5.75
C ARG A 184 23.33 -1.10 -7.15
N VAL A 185 24.03 -0.49 -8.07
CA VAL A 185 24.13 -0.92 -9.47
C VAL A 185 25.58 -1.38 -9.73
N LEU A 186 25.71 -2.59 -10.23
CA LEU A 186 26.97 -3.13 -10.75
C LEU A 186 26.83 -3.31 -12.27
N ARG A 187 27.61 -2.55 -13.03
CA ARG A 187 27.70 -2.71 -14.48
C ARG A 187 28.70 -3.80 -14.83
N ASP A 188 28.25 -4.85 -15.48
CA ASP A 188 29.08 -5.99 -15.88
C ASP A 188 29.08 -6.18 -17.42
N PRO A 189 30.14 -5.74 -18.13
CA PRO A 189 30.27 -5.91 -19.57
C PRO A 189 30.96 -7.23 -19.96
N TYR A 190 31.29 -8.11 -19.00
CA TYR A 190 32.17 -9.25 -19.26
C TYR A 190 31.44 -10.58 -19.29
N THR A 191 30.44 -10.78 -18.43
CA THR A 191 29.83 -12.09 -18.18
C THR A 191 28.95 -12.58 -19.33
N ALA A 192 28.21 -11.69 -20.03
CA ALA A 192 27.22 -12.08 -21.03
C ALA A 192 27.38 -11.33 -22.36
N LYS A 193 28.56 -11.41 -22.98
CA LYS A 193 28.82 -10.77 -24.30
C LYS A 193 27.85 -11.24 -25.37
N PRO A 194 27.27 -10.36 -26.21
CA PRO A 194 27.57 -8.93 -26.41
C PRO A 194 26.79 -7.96 -25.49
N TYR A 195 26.15 -8.44 -24.44
CA TYR A 195 25.34 -7.63 -23.54
C TYR A 195 26.17 -7.10 -22.37
N VAL A 196 25.83 -5.89 -21.93
CA VAL A 196 26.22 -5.30 -20.65
C VAL A 196 25.08 -5.53 -19.67
N LEU A 197 25.37 -6.16 -18.54
CA LEU A 197 24.40 -6.44 -17.48
C LEU A 197 24.45 -5.33 -16.44
N PHE A 198 23.26 -4.94 -15.93
CA PHE A 198 23.11 -3.98 -14.82
C PHE A 198 22.57 -4.71 -13.60
N TYR A 199 23.46 -5.37 -12.86
CA TYR A 199 23.07 -6.07 -11.64
C TYR A 199 22.74 -5.06 -10.54
N THR A 200 21.47 -4.88 -10.28
CA THR A 200 20.96 -3.91 -9.31
C THR A 200 20.39 -4.63 -8.12
N THR A 201 20.82 -4.24 -6.92
CA THR A 201 20.38 -4.85 -5.66
C THR A 201 19.92 -3.80 -4.67
N LYS A 202 18.93 -4.17 -3.83
CA LYS A 202 18.46 -3.42 -2.69
C LYS A 202 18.14 -4.37 -1.54
N ARG A 203 18.32 -3.94 -0.29
CA ARG A 203 17.97 -4.75 0.89
C ARG A 203 16.93 -4.01 1.71
N VAL A 204 15.73 -4.56 1.74
CA VAL A 204 14.57 -3.98 2.41
C VAL A 204 13.89 -5.01 3.31
N GLY A 205 13.32 -4.57 4.41
CA GLY A 205 12.48 -5.34 5.32
C GLY A 205 11.32 -4.51 5.80
N GLY A 206 10.38 -5.13 6.48
CA GLY A 206 9.26 -4.41 7.05
C GLY A 206 8.31 -5.32 7.81
N GLY A 207 7.44 -4.70 8.58
CA GLY A 207 6.38 -5.36 9.33
C GLY A 207 5.66 -4.40 10.25
N ILE A 208 4.56 -4.85 10.84
CA ILE A 208 3.78 -4.05 11.79
C ILE A 208 4.59 -3.88 13.08
N GLN A 209 4.75 -2.65 13.52
CA GLN A 209 5.39 -2.31 14.79
C GLN A 209 4.38 -1.93 15.88
N ASP A 210 3.22 -1.38 15.52
CA ASP A 210 2.16 -1.00 16.45
C ASP A 210 0.79 -1.39 15.87
N PHE A 211 0.20 -2.44 16.42
CA PHE A 211 -1.08 -3.00 15.94
C PHE A 211 -2.30 -2.13 16.29
N ASP A 212 -2.18 -1.23 17.24
CA ASP A 212 -3.25 -0.28 17.62
C ASP A 212 -3.35 0.90 16.64
N ALA A 213 -2.30 1.16 15.85
CA ALA A 213 -2.19 2.37 15.06
C ALA A 213 -3.00 2.37 13.75
N ALA A 214 -3.53 1.22 13.33
CA ALA A 214 -4.43 1.14 12.18
C ALA A 214 -5.53 0.08 12.36
N LYS A 215 -6.63 0.28 11.65
CA LYS A 215 -7.79 -0.62 11.59
C LYS A 215 -8.18 -0.86 10.14
N LEU A 216 -8.82 -1.99 9.88
CA LEU A 216 -9.28 -2.39 8.56
C LEU A 216 -10.81 -2.44 8.51
N LEU A 217 -11.41 -2.00 7.41
CA LEU A 217 -12.82 -2.24 7.13
C LEU A 217 -12.95 -3.57 6.40
N GLU A 218 -13.62 -4.51 7.02
CA GLU A 218 -13.92 -5.83 6.45
C GLU A 218 -15.34 -5.82 5.88
N PHE A 219 -15.47 -6.21 4.61
CA PHE A 219 -16.76 -6.28 3.94
C PHE A 219 -17.49 -7.58 4.28
N SER A 220 -17.98 -7.64 5.50
CA SER A 220 -18.73 -8.75 6.09
C SER A 220 -19.97 -8.24 6.82
N ALA A 221 -20.97 -9.15 6.99
CA ALA A 221 -22.17 -8.88 7.78
C ALA A 221 -21.94 -8.99 9.28
#